data_e049c2fe105b459b6b9c40ba88a62584
#
_entry.id   e049c2fe105b459b6b9c40ba88a62584
#
_cell.length_a   1.000
_cell.length_b   1.000
_cell.length_c   1.000
_cell.angle_alpha   90.00
_cell.angle_beta   90.00
_cell.angle_gamma   90.00
#
_symmetry.space_group_name_H-M   'P 1'
#
loop_
_entity.id
_entity.type
_entity.pdbx_description
1 polymer ?
#
loop_
_entity_poly.entity_id
_entity_poly.type
_entity_poly.pdbx_seq_one_letter_code
_entity_poly.pdbx_strand_id
1 'polypeptide(L)'
;LSRRQRQMCIRDRCDSLSSIGANPLSVAWGDIYTSLQQGTIDGVSGTTLTNMYGGKFYEQCDYITMTKHHFIPAPVVMNEDLWNSLSSEDQEIVQKAFNDSISYQREQAASYVEKAVAEIEDSGTEIVEIDADEWADAMHSTYDKWVGTKGIEQDMICLLYTSDAAD
;
A
#
# COMPACT_ATOMS: atom_id res chain seq x y z
N LEU A 1 14.23 -7.30 -11.01
CA LEU A 1 14.47 -6.37 -9.90
C LEU A 1 14.96 -7.15 -8.69
N SER A 2 16.17 -6.84 -8.26
CA SER A 2 16.92 -7.63 -7.30
C SER A 2 16.23 -7.68 -5.92
N ARG A 3 16.47 -8.79 -5.20
CA ARG A 3 16.09 -8.99 -3.78
C ARG A 3 16.39 -7.79 -2.87
N ARG A 4 17.35 -6.92 -3.25
CA ARG A 4 17.73 -5.71 -2.50
C ARG A 4 16.68 -4.60 -2.56
N GLN A 5 15.92 -4.45 -3.63
CA GLN A 5 14.86 -3.43 -3.71
C GLN A 5 13.60 -3.82 -2.92
N ARG A 6 13.26 -5.11 -2.85
CA ARG A 6 12.22 -5.59 -1.92
C ARG A 6 12.58 -5.34 -0.45
N GLN A 7 13.86 -5.49 -0.10
CA GLN A 7 14.35 -5.21 1.26
C GLN A 7 14.29 -3.72 1.62
N MET A 8 14.34 -2.81 0.64
CA MET A 8 14.30 -1.37 0.88
C MET A 8 12.92 -0.90 1.34
N CYS A 9 11.86 -1.26 0.64
CA CYS A 9 10.48 -0.92 1.02
C CYS A 9 10.06 -1.54 2.37
N ILE A 10 10.59 -2.70 2.73
CA ILE A 10 10.32 -3.36 4.02
C ILE A 10 10.98 -2.60 5.17
N ARG A 11 12.19 -2.08 5.00
CA ARG A 11 12.90 -1.35 6.06
C ARG A 11 12.21 -0.05 6.42
N ASP A 12 11.79 0.72 5.45
CA ASP A 12 11.13 2.01 5.66
C ASP A 12 9.83 1.83 6.45
N ARG A 13 9.05 0.81 6.14
CA ARG A 13 7.84 0.44 6.89
C ARG A 13 8.15 -0.04 8.31
N CYS A 14 9.19 -0.83 8.48
CA CYS A 14 9.62 -1.27 9.81
C CYS A 14 10.08 -0.07 10.66
N ASP A 15 10.81 0.87 10.07
CA ASP A 15 11.24 2.07 10.78
C ASP A 15 10.04 2.92 11.24
N SER A 16 9.04 3.12 10.37
CA SER A 16 7.82 3.86 10.71
C SER A 16 7.04 3.21 11.85
N LEU A 17 6.84 1.91 11.80
CA LEU A 17 6.15 1.17 12.86
C LEU A 17 6.96 1.15 14.16
N SER A 18 8.28 1.05 14.08
CA SER A 18 9.15 1.09 15.27
C SER A 18 9.10 2.46 15.95
N SER A 19 8.93 3.55 15.20
CA SER A 19 8.86 4.90 15.78
C SER A 19 7.63 5.12 16.68
N ILE A 20 6.56 4.36 16.46
CA ILE A 20 5.36 4.34 17.30
C ILE A 20 5.33 3.22 18.33
N GLY A 21 6.48 2.54 18.55
CA GLY A 21 6.64 1.54 19.59
C GLY A 21 6.27 0.11 19.22
N ALA A 22 5.92 -0.17 17.95
CA ALA A 22 5.72 -1.53 17.48
C ALA A 22 7.03 -2.28 17.29
N ASN A 23 6.98 -3.61 17.28
CA ASN A 23 8.10 -4.49 16.97
C ASN A 23 7.90 -5.19 15.62
N PRO A 24 8.18 -4.51 14.50
CA PRO A 24 7.86 -5.02 13.18
C PRO A 24 8.80 -6.13 12.75
N LEU A 25 8.25 -7.15 12.14
CA LEU A 25 8.99 -8.21 11.46
C LEU A 25 8.46 -8.43 10.04
N SER A 26 9.29 -8.94 9.17
CA SER A 26 8.91 -9.25 7.80
C SER A 26 8.46 -10.70 7.67
N VAL A 27 7.20 -10.89 7.28
CA VAL A 27 6.58 -12.20 7.04
C VAL A 27 6.26 -12.34 5.55
N ALA A 28 6.41 -13.53 4.99
CA ALA A 28 5.98 -13.80 3.62
C ALA A 28 4.45 -13.73 3.52
N TRP A 29 3.93 -13.19 2.41
CA TRP A 29 2.49 -12.98 2.23
C TRP A 29 1.66 -14.26 2.48
N GLY A 30 2.13 -15.41 1.99
CA GLY A 30 1.43 -16.69 2.16
C GLY A 30 1.39 -17.21 3.59
N ASP A 31 2.25 -16.68 4.47
CA ASP A 31 2.36 -17.13 5.86
C ASP A 31 1.62 -16.22 6.84
N ILE A 32 1.10 -15.05 6.38
CA ILE A 32 0.48 -14.05 7.25
C ILE A 32 -0.75 -14.61 7.95
N TYR A 33 -1.69 -15.22 7.22
CA TYR A 33 -2.92 -15.77 7.80
C TYR A 33 -2.63 -16.77 8.92
N THR A 34 -1.74 -17.72 8.64
CA THR A 34 -1.36 -18.74 9.63
C THR A 34 -0.62 -18.15 10.82
N SER A 35 0.22 -17.12 10.58
CA SER A 35 0.96 -16.42 11.65
C SER A 35 0.02 -15.66 12.59
N LEU A 36 -1.00 -14.99 12.04
CA LEU A 36 -2.07 -14.36 12.83
C LEU A 36 -2.86 -15.41 13.62
N GLN A 37 -3.31 -16.48 12.96
CA GLN A 37 -4.09 -17.54 13.57
C GLN A 37 -3.35 -18.23 14.73
N GLN A 38 -2.03 -18.37 14.63
CA GLN A 38 -1.20 -18.99 15.66
C GLN A 38 -0.72 -17.99 16.73
N GLY A 39 -1.02 -16.71 16.59
CA GLY A 39 -0.53 -15.68 17.50
C GLY A 39 0.98 -15.47 17.43
N THR A 40 1.64 -15.83 16.32
CA THR A 40 3.07 -15.56 16.10
C THR A 40 3.31 -14.08 15.78
N ILE A 41 2.31 -13.43 15.20
CA ILE A 41 2.22 -11.99 14.99
C ILE A 41 0.87 -11.49 15.53
N ASP A 42 0.87 -10.29 16.10
CA ASP A 42 -0.32 -9.67 16.71
C ASP A 42 -1.12 -8.82 15.71
N GLY A 43 -0.51 -8.49 14.57
CA GLY A 43 -1.15 -7.68 13.53
C GLY A 43 -0.36 -7.63 12.24
N VAL A 44 -0.96 -7.03 11.21
CA VAL A 44 -0.35 -6.84 9.89
C VAL A 44 -0.51 -5.40 9.43
N SER A 45 0.53 -4.83 8.86
CA SER A 45 0.54 -3.46 8.31
C SER A 45 1.10 -3.42 6.89
N GLY A 46 0.83 -2.32 6.19
CA GLY A 46 1.38 -2.08 4.86
C GLY A 46 0.64 -2.80 3.73
N THR A 47 -0.65 -3.04 3.91
CA THR A 47 -1.52 -3.59 2.88
C THR A 47 -2.81 -2.77 2.76
N THR A 48 -3.54 -2.94 1.66
CA THR A 48 -4.83 -2.28 1.43
C THR A 48 -5.97 -3.06 2.08
N LEU A 49 -7.11 -2.39 2.32
CA LEU A 49 -8.32 -3.05 2.81
C LEU A 49 -8.76 -4.22 1.91
N THR A 50 -8.66 -4.02 0.60
CA THR A 50 -8.98 -5.06 -0.39
C THR A 50 -8.06 -6.28 -0.32
N ASN A 51 -6.79 -6.08 0.04
CA ASN A 51 -5.85 -7.16 0.27
C ASN A 51 -6.11 -7.86 1.61
N MET A 52 -6.48 -7.11 2.66
CA MET A 52 -6.95 -7.69 3.94
C MET A 52 -8.15 -8.62 3.72
N TYR A 53 -9.11 -8.15 2.91
CA TYR A 53 -10.27 -8.92 2.52
C TYR A 53 -9.90 -10.15 1.66
N GLY A 54 -9.12 -9.96 0.59
CA GLY A 54 -8.70 -11.05 -0.30
C GLY A 54 -7.83 -12.11 0.37
N GLY A 55 -7.00 -11.71 1.33
CA GLY A 55 -6.19 -12.62 2.15
C GLY A 55 -6.93 -13.20 3.36
N LYS A 56 -8.17 -12.79 3.59
CA LYS A 56 -9.00 -13.18 4.74
C LYS A 56 -8.38 -12.89 6.11
N PHE A 57 -7.48 -11.89 6.17
CA PHE A 57 -6.78 -11.57 7.43
C PHE A 57 -7.74 -11.02 8.48
N TYR A 58 -8.83 -10.39 8.05
CA TYR A 58 -9.89 -9.89 8.92
C TYR A 58 -10.53 -11.00 9.78
N GLU A 59 -10.57 -12.24 9.30
CA GLU A 59 -11.08 -13.39 10.09
C GLU A 59 -10.24 -13.69 11.35
N GLN A 60 -9.02 -13.14 11.43
CA GLN A 60 -8.07 -13.36 12.52
C GLN A 60 -7.76 -12.06 13.31
N CYS A 61 -8.52 -10.99 13.06
CA CYS A 61 -8.31 -9.69 13.68
C CYS A 61 -9.63 -9.11 14.19
N ASP A 62 -9.64 -8.58 15.40
CA ASP A 62 -10.81 -7.92 15.97
C ASP A 62 -11.00 -6.51 15.37
N TYR A 63 -9.91 -5.87 14.93
CA TYR A 63 -9.90 -4.48 14.46
C TYR A 63 -9.11 -4.33 13.16
N ILE A 64 -9.58 -3.43 12.28
CA ILE A 64 -8.83 -2.91 11.13
C ILE A 64 -8.77 -1.38 11.25
N THR A 65 -7.58 -0.82 11.43
CA THR A 65 -7.37 0.62 11.55
C THR A 65 -7.05 1.22 10.17
N MET A 66 -7.86 2.20 9.76
CA MET A 66 -7.73 2.92 8.49
C MET A 66 -6.75 4.07 8.62
N THR A 67 -5.46 3.76 8.59
CA THR A 67 -4.38 4.74 8.78
C THR A 67 -4.11 5.62 7.56
N LYS A 68 -4.58 5.25 6.38
CA LYS A 68 -4.41 5.98 5.09
C LYS A 68 -2.96 6.41 4.77
N HIS A 69 -1.98 5.75 5.36
CA HIS A 69 -0.55 6.11 5.27
C HIS A 69 0.16 5.58 4.02
N HIS A 70 -0.56 4.93 3.12
CA HIS A 70 0.00 4.35 1.90
C HIS A 70 -0.86 4.66 0.69
N PHE A 71 -0.20 5.17 -0.34
CA PHE A 71 -0.71 5.12 -1.71
C PHE A 71 0.15 4.14 -2.52
N ILE A 72 -0.47 3.14 -3.12
CA ILE A 72 0.22 2.08 -3.87
C ILE A 72 -0.16 2.17 -5.35
N PRO A 73 0.58 2.95 -6.17
CA PRO A 73 0.35 2.97 -7.60
C PRO A 73 0.81 1.65 -8.23
N ALA A 74 0.07 1.15 -9.19
CA ALA A 74 0.42 -0.01 -9.99
C ALA A 74 0.64 0.38 -11.45
N PRO A 75 1.82 0.92 -11.82
CA PRO A 75 2.11 1.31 -13.19
C PRO A 75 2.25 0.08 -14.09
N VAL A 76 1.71 0.18 -15.29
CA VAL A 76 1.98 -0.78 -16.36
C VAL A 76 3.15 -0.26 -17.18
N VAL A 77 4.19 -1.05 -17.31
CA VAL A 77 5.41 -0.68 -18.04
C VAL A 77 5.73 -1.70 -19.11
N MET A 78 6.32 -1.24 -20.22
CA MET A 78 6.80 -2.06 -21.31
C MET A 78 8.25 -1.70 -21.63
N ASN A 79 9.04 -2.65 -22.11
CA ASN A 79 10.38 -2.37 -22.59
C ASN A 79 10.32 -1.43 -23.81
N GLU A 80 11.16 -0.40 -23.82
CA GLU A 80 11.15 0.64 -24.86
C GLU A 80 11.49 0.07 -26.25
N ASP A 81 12.46 -0.82 -26.36
CA ASP A 81 12.82 -1.43 -27.64
C ASP A 81 11.67 -2.27 -28.20
N LEU A 82 10.96 -3.00 -27.32
CA LEU A 82 9.77 -3.75 -27.71
C LEU A 82 8.66 -2.80 -28.20
N TRP A 83 8.39 -1.72 -27.46
CA TRP A 83 7.40 -0.71 -27.86
C TRP A 83 7.72 -0.11 -29.21
N ASN A 84 8.97 0.28 -29.43
CA ASN A 84 9.43 0.87 -30.68
C ASN A 84 9.48 -0.12 -31.86
N SER A 85 9.46 -1.42 -31.59
CA SER A 85 9.39 -2.46 -32.63
C SER A 85 7.97 -2.71 -33.16
N LEU A 86 6.95 -2.22 -32.45
CA LEU A 86 5.55 -2.32 -32.88
C LEU A 86 5.24 -1.32 -33.99
N SER A 87 4.32 -1.67 -34.87
CA SER A 87 3.76 -0.71 -35.83
C SER A 87 2.98 0.37 -35.08
N SER A 88 2.78 1.55 -35.70
CA SER A 88 1.95 2.61 -35.11
C SER A 88 0.52 2.14 -34.83
N GLU A 89 -0.03 1.29 -35.69
CA GLU A 89 -1.35 0.69 -35.52
C GLU A 89 -1.39 -0.24 -34.29
N ASP A 90 -0.38 -1.08 -34.09
CA ASP A 90 -0.29 -1.95 -32.92
C ASP A 90 -0.09 -1.16 -31.63
N GLN A 91 0.71 -0.07 -31.67
CA GLN A 91 0.88 0.83 -30.53
C GLN A 91 -0.44 1.47 -30.12
N GLU A 92 -1.25 1.93 -31.07
CA GLU A 92 -2.58 2.50 -30.80
C GLU A 92 -3.54 1.45 -30.20
N ILE A 93 -3.54 0.23 -30.73
CA ILE A 93 -4.36 -0.87 -30.20
C ILE A 93 -3.97 -1.18 -28.76
N VAL A 94 -2.69 -1.33 -28.48
CA VAL A 94 -2.18 -1.62 -27.14
C VAL A 94 -2.52 -0.49 -26.16
N GLN A 95 -2.27 0.77 -26.55
CA GLN A 95 -2.57 1.92 -25.72
C GLN A 95 -4.06 2.04 -25.41
N LYS A 96 -4.92 1.84 -26.43
CA LYS A 96 -6.35 1.84 -26.24
C LYS A 96 -6.82 0.74 -25.31
N ALA A 97 -6.31 -0.48 -25.46
CA ALA A 97 -6.67 -1.61 -24.62
C ALA A 97 -6.32 -1.34 -23.14
N PHE A 98 -5.14 -0.74 -22.87
CA PHE A 98 -4.77 -0.35 -21.52
C PHE A 98 -5.64 0.78 -20.96
N ASN A 99 -5.96 1.80 -21.76
CA ASN A 99 -6.84 2.89 -21.32
C ASN A 99 -8.25 2.38 -20.95
N ASP A 100 -8.80 1.50 -21.77
CA ASP A 100 -10.10 0.87 -21.51
C ASP A 100 -10.02 -0.02 -20.24
N SER A 101 -8.95 -0.77 -20.07
CA SER A 101 -8.71 -1.60 -18.90
C SER A 101 -8.56 -0.79 -17.60
N ILE A 102 -7.89 0.36 -17.64
CA ILE A 102 -7.73 1.24 -16.48
C ILE A 102 -9.09 1.78 -16.00
N SER A 103 -9.92 2.22 -16.94
CA SER A 103 -11.26 2.72 -16.61
C SER A 103 -12.12 1.64 -15.97
N TYR A 104 -12.15 0.45 -16.57
CA TYR A 104 -12.85 -0.71 -16.00
C TYR A 104 -12.31 -1.10 -14.62
N GLN A 105 -10.99 -1.17 -14.48
CA GLN A 105 -10.34 -1.54 -13.20
C GLN A 105 -10.71 -0.56 -12.07
N ARG A 106 -10.71 0.75 -12.34
CA ARG A 106 -11.09 1.76 -11.34
C ARG A 106 -12.54 1.62 -10.88
N GLU A 107 -13.45 1.35 -11.81
CA GLU A 107 -14.86 1.11 -11.49
C GLU A 107 -15.03 -0.16 -10.65
N GLN A 108 -14.39 -1.26 -11.06
CA GLN A 108 -14.42 -2.52 -10.31
C GLN A 108 -13.77 -2.40 -8.93
N ALA A 109 -12.68 -1.63 -8.81
CA ALA A 109 -11.99 -1.42 -7.54
C ALA A 109 -12.90 -0.72 -6.51
N ALA A 110 -13.67 0.28 -6.93
CA ALA A 110 -14.61 0.96 -6.04
C ALA A 110 -15.68 0.00 -5.50
N SER A 111 -16.34 -0.74 -6.39
CA SER A 111 -17.35 -1.75 -6.00
C SER A 111 -16.76 -2.85 -5.11
N TYR A 112 -15.50 -3.23 -5.35
CA TYR A 112 -14.82 -4.24 -4.56
C TYR A 112 -14.48 -3.75 -3.14
N VAL A 113 -14.17 -2.46 -2.98
CA VAL A 113 -13.97 -1.83 -1.66
C VAL A 113 -15.27 -1.84 -0.87
N GLU A 114 -16.40 -1.41 -1.48
CA GLU A 114 -17.71 -1.42 -0.82
C GLU A 114 -18.10 -2.82 -0.32
N LYS A 115 -17.91 -3.82 -1.19
CA LYS A 115 -18.14 -5.22 -0.84
C LYS A 115 -17.24 -5.69 0.31
N ALA A 116 -15.94 -5.35 0.25
CA ALA A 116 -14.97 -5.75 1.27
C ALA A 116 -15.33 -5.16 2.63
N VAL A 117 -15.71 -3.88 2.69
CA VAL A 117 -16.17 -3.22 3.92
C VAL A 117 -17.37 -3.97 4.52
N ALA A 118 -18.41 -4.19 3.72
CA ALA A 118 -19.62 -4.86 4.18
C ALA A 118 -19.34 -6.27 4.74
N GLU A 119 -18.55 -7.09 4.04
CA GLU A 119 -18.25 -8.44 4.48
C GLU A 119 -17.32 -8.48 5.70
N ILE A 120 -16.41 -7.52 5.84
CA ILE A 120 -15.55 -7.39 7.02
C ILE A 120 -16.40 -7.02 8.25
N GLU A 121 -17.29 -6.03 8.14
CA GLU A 121 -18.19 -5.64 9.22
C GLU A 121 -19.15 -6.78 9.60
N ASP A 122 -19.70 -7.47 8.62
CA ASP A 122 -20.57 -8.64 8.86
C ASP A 122 -19.85 -9.78 9.59
N SER A 123 -18.53 -9.89 9.46
CA SER A 123 -17.72 -10.88 10.18
C SER A 123 -17.53 -10.54 11.67
N GLY A 124 -17.86 -9.33 12.08
CA GLY A 124 -17.68 -8.81 13.43
C GLY A 124 -16.36 -8.09 13.67
N THR A 125 -15.52 -7.92 12.63
CA THR A 125 -14.31 -7.12 12.69
C THR A 125 -14.65 -5.64 12.63
N GLU A 126 -14.20 -4.86 13.59
CA GLU A 126 -14.46 -3.42 13.67
C GLU A 126 -13.50 -2.63 12.78
N ILE A 127 -14.03 -1.77 11.90
CA ILE A 127 -13.24 -0.83 11.11
C ILE A 127 -13.12 0.48 11.86
N VAL A 128 -11.90 0.85 12.25
CA VAL A 128 -11.58 2.04 13.05
C VAL A 128 -10.96 3.12 12.17
N GLU A 129 -11.60 4.27 12.09
CA GLU A 129 -11.01 5.47 11.48
C GLU A 129 -10.19 6.23 12.52
N ILE A 130 -9.05 6.76 12.11
CA ILE A 130 -8.16 7.57 12.95
C ILE A 130 -7.88 8.91 12.30
N ASP A 131 -7.41 9.86 13.10
CA ASP A 131 -6.89 11.12 12.60
C ASP A 131 -5.57 10.89 11.85
N ALA A 132 -5.55 11.22 10.56
CA ALA A 132 -4.38 11.01 9.71
C ALA A 132 -3.22 11.96 10.08
N ASP A 133 -3.52 13.17 10.57
CA ASP A 133 -2.51 14.15 10.95
C ASP A 133 -1.82 13.72 12.24
N GLU A 134 -2.58 13.28 13.24
CA GLU A 134 -2.02 12.72 14.48
C GLU A 134 -1.13 11.50 14.21
N TRP A 135 -1.55 10.64 13.28
CA TRP A 135 -0.77 9.49 12.86
C TRP A 135 0.52 9.89 12.14
N ALA A 136 0.46 10.89 11.26
CA ALA A 136 1.64 11.41 10.54
C ALA A 136 2.64 12.06 11.50
N ASP A 137 2.16 12.84 12.47
CA ASP A 137 2.99 13.49 13.49
C ASP A 137 3.72 12.45 14.35
N ALA A 138 3.05 11.38 14.75
CA ALA A 138 3.67 10.30 15.51
C ALA A 138 4.83 9.61 14.78
N MET A 139 4.80 9.61 13.44
CA MET A 139 5.83 9.02 12.58
C MET A 139 6.88 10.02 12.10
N HIS A 140 6.77 11.31 12.46
CA HIS A 140 7.62 12.37 11.93
C HIS A 140 9.13 12.09 12.09
N SER A 141 9.54 11.49 13.20
CA SER A 141 10.94 11.12 13.44
C SER A 141 11.54 10.17 12.39
N THR A 142 10.68 9.45 11.67
CA THR A 142 11.12 8.56 10.59
C THR A 142 11.59 9.35 9.38
N TYR A 143 10.97 10.50 9.09
CA TYR A 143 11.36 11.35 7.97
C TYR A 143 12.74 11.95 8.19
N ASP A 144 13.01 12.47 9.38
CA ASP A 144 14.32 13.02 9.77
C ASP A 144 15.46 12.01 9.58
N LYS A 145 15.18 10.75 9.86
CA LYS A 145 16.13 9.66 9.65
C LYS A 145 16.50 9.44 8.18
N TRP A 146 15.56 9.69 7.27
CA TRP A 146 15.73 9.38 5.85
C TRP A 146 16.12 10.59 5.00
N VAL A 147 15.96 11.82 5.48
CA VAL A 147 16.43 13.05 4.82
C VAL A 147 17.92 12.98 4.56
N GLY A 148 18.36 13.39 3.39
CA GLY A 148 19.75 13.34 2.93
C GLY A 148 20.24 11.94 2.56
N THR A 149 19.38 10.92 2.64
CA THR A 149 19.71 9.55 2.21
C THR A 149 19.09 9.24 0.85
N LYS A 150 19.83 8.61 -0.05
CA LYS A 150 19.34 8.08 -1.34
C LYS A 150 18.58 9.08 -2.22
N GLY A 151 18.93 10.37 -2.13
CA GLY A 151 18.29 11.43 -2.92
C GLY A 151 16.95 11.91 -2.38
N ILE A 152 16.62 11.60 -1.13
CA ILE A 152 15.47 12.16 -0.43
C ILE A 152 15.90 13.54 0.12
N GLU A 153 15.47 14.60 -0.54
CA GLU A 153 15.73 15.97 -0.11
C GLU A 153 14.64 16.44 0.86
N GLN A 154 14.99 17.38 1.76
CA GLN A 154 14.04 17.97 2.71
C GLN A 154 12.82 18.59 1.99
N ASP A 155 13.05 19.23 0.86
CA ASP A 155 11.99 19.87 0.08
C ASP A 155 10.97 18.87 -0.48
N MET A 156 11.39 17.63 -0.76
CA MET A 156 10.46 16.57 -1.20
C MET A 156 9.50 16.18 -0.09
N ILE A 157 9.98 16.13 1.15
CA ILE A 157 9.14 15.85 2.31
C ILE A 157 8.19 17.01 2.57
N CYS A 158 8.70 18.25 2.52
CA CYS A 158 7.86 19.43 2.66
C CYS A 158 6.73 19.48 1.62
N LEU A 159 7.02 19.13 0.36
CA LEU A 159 6.00 19.07 -0.70
C LEU A 159 4.90 18.05 -0.42
N LEU A 160 5.22 16.91 0.20
CA LEU A 160 4.23 15.90 0.57
C LEU A 160 3.28 16.36 1.68
N TYR A 161 3.73 17.29 2.54
CA TYR A 161 2.94 17.82 3.65
C TYR A 161 2.21 19.14 3.35
N THR A 162 2.69 19.88 2.37
CA THR A 162 2.11 21.20 2.02
C THR A 162 1.24 21.16 0.77
N SER A 163 1.24 20.06 0.03
CA SER A 163 0.32 19.90 -1.08
C SER A 163 -1.04 19.48 -0.54
N ASP A 164 -2.07 20.28 -0.86
CA ASP A 164 -3.48 19.85 -0.80
C ASP A 164 -3.75 18.70 -1.80
N ALA A 165 -2.85 17.73 -1.83
CA ALA A 165 -2.89 16.57 -2.75
C ALA A 165 -3.97 15.55 -2.35
N ALA A 166 -4.96 15.99 -1.59
CA ALA A 166 -6.09 15.18 -1.14
C ALA A 166 -7.44 15.64 -1.72
N ASP A 167 -7.43 16.58 -2.69
CA ASP A 167 -8.63 16.94 -3.48
C ASP A 167 -8.74 16.13 -4.78
#